data_d0e5d3477908c4d3a75587bd6c65be9f
#
_entry.id   d0e5d3477908c4d3a75587bd6c65be9f
#
_cell.length_a   1.000
_cell.length_b   1.000
_cell.length_c   1.000
_cell.angle_alpha   90.00
_cell.angle_beta   90.00
_cell.angle_gamma   90.00
#
_symmetry.space_group_name_H-M   'P 1'
#
loop_
_entity.id
_entity.type
_entity.pdbx_description
1 polymer ?
#
loop_
_entity_poly.entity_id
_entity_poly.type
_entity_poly.pdbx_seq_one_letter_code
_entity_poly.pdbx_strand_id
1 'polypeptide(L)'
;ISTNPAPVIAQSTTWEKVESKNIGLDFGFFGNALTGTVDIFQRDTKDMLGPGLEFPDMFGAVAPQANNARMRNRGWELSLNYRGKIGNDIDYSVGGSVSDAVSEVTEYANAKKNDPYGSWYTGRKVGEIWGYRAEGLIQTQEEADAYNAEYDLSYISGKLWEPGDVKYIDLDGNKVIDRGDNRLVDGDMGDQTIIGNTTPRYQYTFNGYISWKGLSLSVMFQGVGKRDWVAGGAYFWGFGPYAQVTVFKEHMDYWRPDNPGAYYPKPYINSAGGVAPYQDKNIQRTDLYLQNAAYCRLKNLTLSYDLPNAWVHKAGLQKVQVFFSGENLLT
;
A
#
# COMPACT_ATOMS: atom_id res chain seq x y z
N ILE A 1 35.48 17.19 -22.96
CA ILE A 1 35.62 16.15 -21.91
C ILE A 1 35.09 16.78 -20.63
N SER A 2 33.93 16.39 -20.20
CA SER A 2 33.38 16.81 -18.90
C SER A 2 33.97 15.88 -17.84
N THR A 3 34.80 16.41 -16.97
CA THR A 3 35.30 15.69 -15.80
C THR A 3 34.39 16.03 -14.62
N ASN A 4 33.60 15.07 -14.14
CA ASN A 4 32.92 15.27 -12.88
C ASN A 4 33.95 15.28 -11.74
N PRO A 5 33.87 16.23 -10.80
CA PRO A 5 34.70 16.20 -9.60
C PRO A 5 34.45 14.90 -8.81
N ALA A 6 35.46 14.42 -8.11
CA ALA A 6 35.33 13.27 -7.25
C ALA A 6 34.25 13.54 -6.18
N PRO A 7 33.39 12.54 -5.84
CA PRO A 7 32.38 12.73 -4.81
C PRO A 7 33.05 13.05 -3.47
N VAL A 8 32.50 14.04 -2.77
CA VAL A 8 32.93 14.36 -1.40
C VAL A 8 32.37 13.26 -0.47
N ILE A 9 33.25 12.64 0.31
CA ILE A 9 32.90 11.59 1.28
C ILE A 9 32.93 12.19 2.69
N ALA A 10 31.86 12.00 3.45
CA ALA A 10 31.86 12.40 4.86
C ALA A 10 32.77 11.47 5.67
N GLN A 11 33.77 12.02 6.35
CA GLN A 11 34.67 11.25 7.25
C GLN A 11 33.94 10.69 8.48
N SER A 12 32.77 11.23 8.81
CA SER A 12 31.95 10.88 9.98
C SER A 12 30.91 9.80 9.69
N THR A 13 30.93 9.17 8.51
CA THR A 13 29.96 8.10 8.18
C THR A 13 30.16 6.89 9.11
N THR A 14 29.09 6.45 9.76
CA THR A 14 29.08 5.33 10.67
C THR A 14 27.96 4.32 10.32
N TRP A 15 27.95 3.18 11.00
CA TRP A 15 26.94 2.17 10.82
C TRP A 15 25.61 2.58 11.47
N GLU A 16 24.51 2.17 10.86
CA GLU A 16 23.19 2.27 11.47
C GLU A 16 23.11 1.39 12.72
N LYS A 17 22.36 1.83 13.71
CA LYS A 17 22.13 1.12 14.97
C LYS A 17 20.65 0.84 15.14
N VAL A 18 20.33 -0.39 15.50
CA VAL A 18 18.95 -0.83 15.78
C VAL A 18 18.81 -1.16 17.25
N GLU A 19 17.92 -0.43 17.93
CA GLU A 19 17.50 -0.73 19.29
C GLU A 19 16.10 -1.35 19.26
N SER A 20 15.97 -2.57 19.78
CA SER A 20 14.69 -3.27 19.86
C SER A 20 14.25 -3.45 21.30
N LYS A 21 12.98 -3.18 21.55
CA LYS A 21 12.28 -3.42 22.83
C LYS A 21 11.03 -4.22 22.51
N ASN A 22 10.83 -5.32 23.23
CA ASN A 22 9.62 -6.11 23.10
C ASN A 22 9.15 -6.61 24.47
N ILE A 23 7.85 -6.79 24.58
CA ILE A 23 7.19 -7.44 25.72
C ILE A 23 6.26 -8.48 25.13
N GLY A 24 6.46 -9.74 25.52
CA GLY A 24 5.67 -10.88 25.07
C GLY A 24 5.02 -11.61 26.23
N LEU A 25 3.88 -12.21 25.98
CA LEU A 25 3.16 -13.08 26.89
C LEU A 25 2.74 -14.35 26.16
N ASP A 26 3.24 -15.49 26.64
CA ASP A 26 2.79 -16.80 26.23
C ASP A 26 1.82 -17.36 27.27
N PHE A 27 0.71 -17.93 26.82
CA PHE A 27 -0.29 -18.50 27.72
C PHE A 27 -0.87 -19.82 27.19
N GLY A 28 -1.30 -20.65 28.10
CA GLY A 28 -1.98 -21.89 27.81
C GLY A 28 -3.10 -22.15 28.80
N PHE A 29 -4.27 -22.53 28.28
CA PHE A 29 -5.47 -22.87 29.06
C PHE A 29 -5.97 -24.25 28.71
N PHE A 30 -6.78 -24.83 29.58
CA PHE A 30 -7.42 -26.13 29.39
C PHE A 30 -6.43 -27.27 29.10
N GLY A 31 -5.35 -27.36 29.87
CA GLY A 31 -4.29 -28.34 29.63
C GLY A 31 -3.55 -28.13 28.29
N ASN A 32 -3.37 -26.87 27.89
CA ASN A 32 -2.78 -26.45 26.62
C ASN A 32 -3.64 -26.81 25.38
N ALA A 33 -4.95 -27.02 25.55
CA ALA A 33 -5.84 -27.11 24.41
C ALA A 33 -5.95 -25.76 23.69
N LEU A 34 -6.01 -24.65 24.45
CA LEU A 34 -5.88 -23.29 23.93
C LEU A 34 -4.49 -22.75 24.31
N THR A 35 -3.73 -22.36 23.29
CA THR A 35 -2.44 -21.66 23.45
C THR A 35 -2.46 -20.36 22.71
N GLY A 36 -1.71 -19.38 23.19
CA GLY A 36 -1.59 -18.10 22.51
C GLY A 36 -0.34 -17.36 22.92
N THR A 37 0.08 -16.42 22.05
CA THR A 37 1.17 -15.48 22.25
C THR A 37 0.69 -14.08 21.92
N VAL A 38 1.09 -13.10 22.70
CA VAL A 38 0.88 -11.67 22.43
C VAL A 38 2.23 -10.99 22.57
N ASP A 39 2.65 -10.29 21.53
CA ASP A 39 3.87 -9.51 21.52
C ASP A 39 3.57 -8.06 21.16
N ILE A 40 4.24 -7.14 21.86
CA ILE A 40 4.25 -5.71 21.55
C ILE A 40 5.71 -5.31 21.42
N PHE A 41 6.06 -4.65 20.33
CA PHE A 41 7.43 -4.28 20.07
C PHE A 41 7.60 -2.84 19.59
N GLN A 42 8.77 -2.31 19.86
CA GLN A 42 9.29 -1.08 19.27
C GLN A 42 10.72 -1.32 18.82
N ARG A 43 11.00 -0.88 17.59
CA ARG A 43 12.33 -0.91 17.01
C ARG A 43 12.70 0.50 16.55
N ASP A 44 13.75 1.06 17.11
CA ASP A 44 14.29 2.36 16.73
C ASP A 44 15.58 2.14 15.91
N THR A 45 15.57 2.56 14.65
CA THR A 45 16.77 2.59 13.81
C THR A 45 17.34 4.01 13.85
N LYS A 46 18.57 4.13 14.29
CA LYS A 46 19.31 5.37 14.48
C LYS A 46 20.51 5.45 13.55
N ASP A 47 21.05 6.63 13.40
CA ASP A 47 22.23 6.89 12.59
C ASP A 47 22.06 6.43 11.13
N MET A 48 20.81 6.47 10.61
CA MET A 48 20.51 6.18 9.20
C MET A 48 21.09 7.29 8.32
N LEU A 49 21.48 6.92 7.12
CA LEU A 49 21.95 7.90 6.14
C LEU A 49 20.78 8.77 5.66
N GLY A 50 20.96 10.06 5.79
CA GLY A 50 20.07 11.10 5.30
C GLY A 50 20.82 12.12 4.47
N PRO A 51 20.14 13.18 3.98
CA PRO A 51 20.78 14.23 3.21
C PRO A 51 21.82 14.97 4.05
N GLY A 52 22.95 15.30 3.46
CA GLY A 52 23.93 16.20 4.06
C GLY A 52 23.45 17.65 4.07
N LEU A 53 24.21 18.51 4.74
CA LEU A 53 24.01 19.95 4.64
C LEU A 53 24.28 20.40 3.21
N GLU A 54 23.36 21.20 2.65
CA GLU A 54 23.55 21.75 1.31
C GLU A 54 24.78 22.63 1.25
N PHE A 55 25.61 22.42 0.25
CA PHE A 55 26.71 23.34 -0.06
C PHE A 55 26.16 24.50 -0.89
N PRO A 56 26.76 25.70 -0.76
CA PRO A 56 26.47 26.77 -1.69
C PRO A 56 26.73 26.34 -3.15
N ASP A 57 25.87 26.76 -4.08
CA ASP A 57 25.93 26.37 -5.50
C ASP A 57 27.31 26.58 -6.14
N MET A 58 28.04 27.57 -5.67
CA MET A 58 29.42 27.88 -6.13
C MET A 58 30.44 26.78 -5.80
N PHE A 59 30.09 25.83 -4.90
CA PHE A 59 31.01 24.74 -4.53
C PHE A 59 31.10 23.65 -5.60
N GLY A 60 30.09 23.53 -6.48
CA GLY A 60 30.11 22.65 -7.63
C GLY A 60 30.15 21.15 -7.31
N ALA A 61 29.89 20.77 -6.05
CA ALA A 61 29.83 19.38 -5.62
C ALA A 61 28.56 19.09 -4.78
N VAL A 62 28.06 17.87 -4.89
CA VAL A 62 26.92 17.43 -4.08
C VAL A 62 27.40 17.19 -2.65
N ALA A 63 26.61 17.64 -1.67
CA ALA A 63 26.88 17.38 -0.27
C ALA A 63 26.87 15.88 0.03
N PRO A 64 27.82 15.35 0.82
CA PRO A 64 27.84 13.97 1.20
C PRO A 64 26.66 13.65 2.13
N GLN A 65 26.16 12.41 2.07
CA GLN A 65 25.19 11.93 3.04
C GLN A 65 25.77 11.93 4.46
N ALA A 66 24.90 12.11 5.44
CA ALA A 66 25.25 12.10 6.86
C ALA A 66 24.35 11.13 7.64
N ASN A 67 24.83 10.65 8.78
CA ASN A 67 24.05 9.78 9.68
C ASN A 67 23.11 10.64 10.57
N ASN A 68 22.10 11.24 9.98
CA ASN A 68 21.20 12.21 10.60
C ASN A 68 19.72 11.87 10.43
N ALA A 69 19.43 10.61 10.11
CA ALA A 69 18.04 10.15 9.99
C ALA A 69 17.74 9.05 11.02
N ARG A 70 16.48 8.99 11.45
CA ARG A 70 15.97 7.99 12.40
C ARG A 70 14.59 7.54 11.99
N MET A 71 14.31 6.26 12.22
CA MET A 71 13.00 5.66 11.99
C MET A 71 12.59 4.82 13.19
N ARG A 72 11.31 4.83 13.49
CA ARG A 72 10.69 4.01 14.53
C ARG A 72 9.66 3.10 13.93
N ASN A 73 9.74 1.82 14.25
CA ASN A 73 8.73 0.83 13.95
C ASN A 73 8.07 0.38 15.26
N ARG A 74 6.74 0.47 15.34
CA ARG A 74 5.94 -0.03 16.46
C ARG A 74 4.90 -0.98 15.95
N GLY A 75 4.75 -2.09 16.64
CA GLY A 75 3.78 -3.08 16.25
C GLY A 75 3.36 -4.00 17.38
N TRP A 76 2.42 -4.86 17.05
CA TRP A 76 1.93 -5.93 17.89
C TRP A 76 1.62 -7.17 17.07
N GLU A 77 1.71 -8.32 17.71
CA GLU A 77 1.41 -9.63 17.14
C GLU A 77 0.55 -10.41 18.11
N LEU A 78 -0.46 -11.09 17.61
CA LEU A 78 -1.32 -12.00 18.35
C LEU A 78 -1.38 -13.32 17.59
N SER A 79 -1.15 -14.42 18.28
CA SER A 79 -1.33 -15.76 17.76
C SER A 79 -2.17 -16.58 18.73
N LEU A 80 -3.16 -17.31 18.22
CA LEU A 80 -4.01 -18.20 18.99
C LEU A 80 -4.08 -19.55 18.28
N ASN A 81 -4.05 -20.63 19.04
CA ASN A 81 -4.27 -21.97 18.53
C ASN A 81 -5.10 -22.78 19.52
N TYR A 82 -6.15 -23.38 19.04
CA TYR A 82 -6.98 -24.29 19.81
C TYR A 82 -6.98 -25.68 19.15
N ARG A 83 -6.77 -26.70 19.96
CA ARG A 83 -6.82 -28.10 19.53
C ARG A 83 -7.75 -28.90 20.43
N GLY A 84 -8.47 -29.82 19.84
CA GLY A 84 -9.42 -30.63 20.57
C GLY A 84 -9.73 -31.96 19.90
N LYS A 85 -10.53 -32.74 20.57
CA LYS A 85 -11.06 -34.02 20.09
C LYS A 85 -12.58 -34.05 20.22
N ILE A 86 -13.24 -34.67 19.26
CA ILE A 86 -14.68 -35.00 19.33
C ILE A 86 -14.80 -36.51 19.33
N GLY A 87 -15.25 -37.03 20.45
CA GLY A 87 -15.21 -38.46 20.68
C GLY A 87 -13.80 -39.03 20.65
N ASN A 88 -13.64 -40.25 20.12
CA ASN A 88 -12.33 -40.91 20.03
C ASN A 88 -11.72 -40.85 18.64
N ASP A 89 -12.44 -40.41 17.63
CA ASP A 89 -12.11 -40.57 16.23
C ASP A 89 -11.74 -39.25 15.51
N ILE A 90 -12.18 -38.12 16.05
CA ILE A 90 -11.95 -36.83 15.38
C ILE A 90 -10.97 -35.98 16.17
N ASP A 91 -9.84 -35.67 15.55
CA ASP A 91 -8.90 -34.64 16.03
C ASP A 91 -9.07 -33.37 15.20
N TYR A 92 -9.09 -32.22 15.85
CA TYR A 92 -9.13 -30.94 15.13
C TYR A 92 -8.26 -29.90 15.79
N SER A 93 -7.82 -28.96 14.96
CA SER A 93 -7.19 -27.71 15.44
C SER A 93 -7.64 -26.53 14.61
N VAL A 94 -7.78 -25.38 15.26
CA VAL A 94 -8.08 -24.09 14.65
C VAL A 94 -7.10 -23.10 15.23
N GLY A 95 -6.42 -22.38 14.36
CA GLY A 95 -5.45 -21.37 14.79
C GLY A 95 -5.45 -20.18 13.87
N GLY A 96 -4.85 -19.12 14.34
CA GLY A 96 -4.67 -17.92 13.53
C GLY A 96 -3.72 -16.95 14.19
N SER A 97 -3.22 -16.03 13.36
CA SER A 97 -2.41 -14.92 13.83
C SER A 97 -2.88 -13.64 13.15
N VAL A 98 -2.69 -12.55 13.84
CA VAL A 98 -2.86 -11.20 13.30
C VAL A 98 -1.74 -10.32 13.83
N SER A 99 -1.18 -9.51 12.94
CA SER A 99 -0.12 -8.57 13.30
C SER A 99 -0.34 -7.23 12.60
N ASP A 100 0.15 -6.19 13.23
CA ASP A 100 0.14 -4.85 12.66
C ASP A 100 1.36 -4.07 13.10
N ALA A 101 1.96 -3.30 12.19
CA ALA A 101 3.09 -2.46 12.47
C ALA A 101 3.05 -1.16 11.67
N VAL A 102 3.55 -0.08 12.30
CA VAL A 102 3.69 1.24 11.68
C VAL A 102 5.13 1.69 11.80
N SER A 103 5.70 2.05 10.66
CA SER A 103 7.01 2.68 10.58
C SER A 103 6.86 4.18 10.36
N GLU A 104 7.51 4.97 11.19
CA GLU A 104 7.48 6.43 11.18
C GLU A 104 8.90 7.00 11.19
N VAL A 105 9.14 7.97 10.35
CA VAL A 105 10.38 8.75 10.37
C VAL A 105 10.36 9.70 11.57
N THR A 106 11.24 9.49 12.52
CA THR A 106 11.31 10.31 13.75
C THR A 106 12.28 11.47 13.65
N GLU A 107 13.24 11.37 12.74
CA GLU A 107 14.21 12.44 12.48
C GLU A 107 14.71 12.33 11.02
N TYR A 108 14.69 13.43 10.31
CA TYR A 108 15.21 13.54 8.95
C TYR A 108 15.59 14.99 8.64
N ALA A 109 16.84 15.21 8.31
CA ALA A 109 17.34 16.53 7.89
C ALA A 109 16.87 16.80 6.46
N ASN A 110 15.73 17.48 6.33
CA ASN A 110 15.13 17.75 5.05
C ASN A 110 15.41 19.19 4.60
N ALA A 111 16.36 19.34 3.69
CA ALA A 111 16.70 20.63 3.08
C ALA A 111 15.52 21.23 2.26
N LYS A 112 14.60 20.39 1.80
CA LYS A 112 13.40 20.80 1.06
C LYS A 112 12.23 21.19 1.97
N LYS A 113 12.49 21.55 3.22
CA LYS A 113 11.47 22.00 4.17
C LYS A 113 10.28 21.03 4.32
N ASN A 114 10.61 19.73 4.46
CA ASN A 114 9.62 18.66 4.65
C ASN A 114 8.65 18.48 3.46
N ASP A 115 9.10 18.72 2.24
CA ASP A 115 8.34 18.42 1.03
C ASP A 115 7.97 16.92 0.98
N PRO A 116 6.67 16.54 1.08
CA PRO A 116 6.23 15.15 1.09
C PRO A 116 6.36 14.45 -0.26
N TYR A 117 6.53 15.19 -1.35
CA TYR A 117 6.69 14.64 -2.70
C TYR A 117 8.14 14.34 -3.03
N GLY A 118 9.05 15.23 -2.67
CA GLY A 118 10.43 15.17 -3.07
C GLY A 118 11.35 14.47 -2.08
N SER A 119 10.92 14.27 -0.82
CA SER A 119 11.79 13.77 0.23
C SER A 119 11.04 13.11 1.39
N TRP A 120 11.79 12.45 2.27
CA TRP A 120 11.29 12.06 3.59
C TRP A 120 11.20 13.29 4.51
N TYR A 121 10.34 13.24 5.51
CA TYR A 121 10.19 14.27 6.52
C TYR A 121 9.89 13.65 7.90
N THR A 122 10.18 14.38 8.95
CA THR A 122 9.88 13.96 10.32
C THR A 122 8.37 13.86 10.54
N GLY A 123 7.92 12.71 11.07
CA GLY A 123 6.51 12.38 11.23
C GLY A 123 5.90 11.59 10.07
N ARG A 124 6.61 11.44 8.94
CA ARG A 124 6.13 10.64 7.82
C ARG A 124 6.01 9.18 8.19
N LYS A 125 4.84 8.60 7.93
CA LYS A 125 4.64 7.15 7.97
C LYS A 125 5.04 6.54 6.65
N VAL A 126 5.75 5.42 6.70
CA VAL A 126 6.13 4.69 5.50
C VAL A 126 4.89 4.28 4.72
N GLY A 127 4.90 4.55 3.43
CA GLY A 127 3.81 4.20 2.54
C GLY A 127 2.70 5.25 2.39
N GLU A 128 2.79 6.41 3.02
CA GLU A 128 1.81 7.49 2.83
C GLU A 128 1.63 7.86 1.35
N ILE A 129 0.36 7.99 0.98
CA ILE A 129 -0.07 8.44 -0.34
C ILE A 129 -0.67 9.83 -0.18
N TRP A 130 -0.03 10.81 -0.78
CA TRP A 130 -0.52 12.18 -0.88
C TRP A 130 -1.27 12.36 -2.19
N GLY A 131 -2.39 13.08 -2.16
CA GLY A 131 -3.21 13.38 -3.33
C GLY A 131 -4.35 14.32 -3.00
N TYR A 132 -5.11 14.66 -4.02
CA TYR A 132 -6.30 15.50 -3.92
C TYR A 132 -7.50 14.67 -3.45
N ARG A 133 -8.47 15.35 -2.84
CA ARG A 133 -9.81 14.80 -2.70
C ARG A 133 -10.68 15.21 -3.88
N ALA A 134 -11.60 14.33 -4.27
CA ALA A 134 -12.53 14.58 -5.36
C ALA A 134 -13.97 14.27 -4.95
N GLU A 135 -14.92 15.11 -5.39
CA GLU A 135 -16.35 14.88 -5.19
C GLU A 135 -16.93 13.85 -6.17
N GLY A 136 -16.22 13.58 -7.27
CA GLY A 136 -16.66 12.71 -8.35
C GLY A 136 -16.37 13.30 -9.72
N LEU A 137 -17.24 13.01 -10.69
CA LEU A 137 -17.16 13.58 -12.03
C LEU A 137 -18.23 14.66 -12.22
N ILE A 138 -17.87 15.77 -12.85
CA ILE A 138 -18.80 16.83 -13.23
C ILE A 138 -19.84 16.25 -14.19
N GLN A 139 -21.13 16.51 -13.92
CA GLN A 139 -22.22 15.86 -14.65
C GLN A 139 -22.83 16.73 -15.74
N THR A 140 -22.87 18.03 -15.54
CA THR A 140 -23.55 18.94 -16.48
C THR A 140 -22.66 20.12 -16.89
N GLN A 141 -23.02 20.79 -17.99
CA GLN A 141 -22.31 21.98 -18.44
C GLN A 141 -22.47 23.13 -17.44
N GLU A 142 -23.65 23.28 -16.82
CA GLU A 142 -23.89 24.28 -15.81
C GLU A 142 -23.00 24.10 -14.57
N GLU A 143 -22.79 22.84 -14.16
CA GLU A 143 -21.87 22.51 -13.09
C GLU A 143 -20.41 22.83 -13.48
N ALA A 144 -20.02 22.51 -14.71
CA ALA A 144 -18.68 22.82 -15.21
C ALA A 144 -18.43 24.33 -15.28
N ASP A 145 -19.40 25.10 -15.78
CA ASP A 145 -19.31 26.56 -15.88
C ASP A 145 -19.21 27.20 -14.49
N ALA A 146 -20.01 26.72 -13.52
CA ALA A 146 -19.96 27.21 -12.14
C ALA A 146 -18.60 26.88 -11.50
N TYR A 147 -18.08 25.65 -11.69
CA TYR A 147 -16.79 25.23 -11.15
C TYR A 147 -15.62 26.03 -11.74
N ASN A 148 -15.60 26.26 -13.05
CA ASN A 148 -14.61 27.09 -13.72
C ASN A 148 -14.69 28.58 -13.31
N ALA A 149 -15.88 29.08 -12.97
CA ALA A 149 -16.05 30.45 -12.53
C ALA A 149 -15.64 30.67 -11.07
N GLU A 150 -15.77 29.63 -10.25
CA GLU A 150 -15.47 29.69 -8.82
C GLU A 150 -14.00 29.44 -8.49
N TYR A 151 -13.33 28.50 -9.21
CA TYR A 151 -11.99 28.03 -8.87
C TYR A 151 -10.97 28.34 -9.97
N ASP A 152 -9.76 28.72 -9.55
CA ASP A 152 -8.58 28.73 -10.42
C ASP A 152 -7.98 27.31 -10.47
N LEU A 153 -8.03 26.69 -11.64
CA LEU A 153 -7.59 25.32 -11.90
C LEU A 153 -6.30 25.28 -12.74
N SER A 154 -5.70 26.45 -12.99
CA SER A 154 -4.57 26.62 -13.90
C SER A 154 -3.31 25.84 -13.49
N TYR A 155 -3.17 25.58 -12.20
CA TYR A 155 -2.08 24.76 -11.66
C TYR A 155 -2.12 23.31 -12.19
N ILE A 156 -3.33 22.72 -12.26
CA ILE A 156 -3.50 21.36 -12.75
C ILE A 156 -3.52 21.34 -14.29
N SER A 157 -4.29 22.22 -14.92
CA SER A 157 -4.37 22.32 -16.37
C SER A 157 -4.77 23.72 -16.81
N GLY A 158 -4.13 24.23 -17.86
CA GLY A 158 -4.56 25.49 -18.49
C GLY A 158 -5.83 25.38 -19.34
N LYS A 159 -6.67 24.35 -19.13
CA LYS A 159 -7.90 24.09 -19.89
C LYS A 159 -9.11 24.12 -18.96
N LEU A 160 -10.24 24.57 -19.50
CA LEU A 160 -11.52 24.58 -18.78
C LEU A 160 -11.99 23.14 -18.48
N TRP A 161 -12.62 22.96 -17.33
CA TRP A 161 -13.30 21.74 -16.95
C TRP A 161 -14.61 21.62 -17.72
N GLU A 162 -14.92 20.39 -18.09
CA GLU A 162 -16.10 20.02 -18.88
C GLU A 162 -16.84 18.86 -18.18
N PRO A 163 -18.10 18.58 -18.56
CA PRO A 163 -18.78 17.38 -18.08
C PRO A 163 -17.96 16.11 -18.33
N GLY A 164 -17.82 15.30 -17.27
CA GLY A 164 -17.00 14.08 -17.26
C GLY A 164 -15.59 14.27 -16.72
N ASP A 165 -15.17 15.49 -16.38
CA ASP A 165 -13.90 15.74 -15.71
C ASP A 165 -14.00 15.54 -14.19
N VAL A 166 -12.87 15.22 -13.56
CA VAL A 166 -12.77 15.05 -12.10
C VAL A 166 -12.95 16.39 -11.41
N LYS A 167 -13.86 16.43 -10.43
CA LYS A 167 -14.13 17.60 -9.61
C LYS A 167 -13.33 17.54 -8.32
N TYR A 168 -12.27 18.32 -8.22
CA TYR A 168 -11.41 18.40 -7.03
C TYR A 168 -12.04 19.29 -5.96
N ILE A 169 -11.70 19.00 -4.70
CA ILE A 169 -12.18 19.77 -3.54
C ILE A 169 -11.10 20.77 -3.14
N ASP A 170 -11.49 22.02 -3.00
CA ASP A 170 -10.70 23.07 -2.36
C ASP A 170 -10.67 22.80 -0.84
N LEU A 171 -9.52 22.40 -0.32
CA LEU A 171 -9.36 22.02 1.08
C LEU A 171 -8.96 23.18 1.98
N ASP A 172 -8.24 24.17 1.45
CA ASP A 172 -7.78 25.33 2.22
C ASP A 172 -8.70 26.56 2.08
N GLY A 173 -9.65 26.53 1.15
CA GLY A 173 -10.67 27.56 0.95
C GLY A 173 -10.18 28.79 0.20
N ASN A 174 -9.05 28.71 -0.49
CA ASN A 174 -8.43 29.83 -1.20
C ASN A 174 -8.96 30.01 -2.63
N LYS A 175 -9.80 29.08 -3.11
CA LYS A 175 -10.37 28.99 -4.47
C LYS A 175 -9.35 28.75 -5.59
N VAL A 176 -8.20 28.22 -5.25
CA VAL A 176 -7.15 27.78 -6.20
C VAL A 176 -6.88 26.31 -5.96
N ILE A 177 -7.11 25.45 -6.94
CA ILE A 177 -6.83 24.02 -6.78
C ILE A 177 -5.36 23.74 -7.12
N ASP A 178 -4.54 23.60 -6.08
CA ASP A 178 -3.10 23.41 -6.25
C ASP A 178 -2.44 22.56 -5.14
N ARG A 179 -1.14 22.58 -5.05
CA ARG A 179 -0.34 21.91 -4.02
C ARG A 179 0.23 22.89 -2.99
N GLY A 180 -0.19 24.13 -3.00
CA GLY A 180 0.46 25.19 -2.24
C GLY A 180 1.96 25.28 -2.59
N ASP A 181 2.77 25.65 -1.64
CA ASP A 181 4.22 25.60 -1.77
C ASP A 181 4.80 24.20 -1.46
N ASN A 182 3.92 23.24 -1.15
CA ASN A 182 4.22 21.83 -0.88
C ASN A 182 5.17 21.64 0.33
N ARG A 183 5.02 22.45 1.37
CA ARG A 183 5.87 22.45 2.55
C ARG A 183 5.09 22.24 3.84
N LEU A 184 5.34 21.11 4.50
CA LEU A 184 4.72 20.79 5.78
C LEU A 184 5.12 21.76 6.91
N VAL A 185 6.31 22.36 6.84
CA VAL A 185 6.78 23.31 7.86
C VAL A 185 5.94 24.57 7.90
N ASP A 186 5.58 25.08 6.72
CA ASP A 186 4.76 26.29 6.60
C ASP A 186 3.25 25.97 6.65
N GLY A 187 2.90 24.66 6.57
CA GLY A 187 1.53 24.18 6.58
C GLY A 187 0.78 24.38 5.26
N ASP A 188 1.47 24.89 4.24
CA ASP A 188 0.88 25.16 2.95
C ASP A 188 1.02 23.93 2.03
N MET A 189 0.03 23.06 2.12
CA MET A 189 -0.13 21.87 1.29
C MET A 189 -1.18 22.05 0.19
N GLY A 190 -1.75 23.25 0.06
CA GLY A 190 -2.87 23.51 -0.83
C GLY A 190 -3.98 22.48 -0.61
N ASP A 191 -4.48 21.91 -1.69
CA ASP A 191 -5.57 20.92 -1.65
C ASP A 191 -5.12 19.47 -1.55
N GLN A 192 -3.87 19.25 -1.15
CA GLN A 192 -3.38 17.89 -1.00
C GLN A 192 -3.39 17.43 0.45
N THR A 193 -3.74 16.16 0.63
CA THR A 193 -3.78 15.49 1.93
C THR A 193 -3.34 14.03 1.80
N ILE A 194 -3.17 13.36 2.93
CA ILE A 194 -2.91 11.92 2.95
C ILE A 194 -4.23 11.20 2.63
N ILE A 195 -4.32 10.63 1.43
CA ILE A 195 -5.49 9.90 0.96
C ILE A 195 -5.43 8.40 1.23
N GLY A 196 -4.27 7.84 1.56
CA GLY A 196 -4.10 6.41 1.82
C GLY A 196 -2.71 6.02 2.25
N ASN A 197 -2.48 4.70 2.35
CA ASN A 197 -1.18 4.13 2.69
C ASN A 197 -0.95 2.78 1.99
N THR A 198 0.22 2.63 1.36
CA THR A 198 0.60 1.40 0.63
C THR A 198 1.11 0.28 1.52
N THR A 199 1.42 0.56 2.79
CA THR A 199 1.92 -0.44 3.73
C THR A 199 0.80 -1.41 4.11
N PRO A 200 1.02 -2.73 4.00
CA PRO A 200 0.06 -3.71 4.46
C PRO A 200 -0.20 -3.59 5.97
N ARG A 201 -1.47 -3.47 6.36
CA ARG A 201 -1.90 -3.39 7.76
C ARG A 201 -2.80 -4.59 8.09
N TYR A 202 -2.78 -5.01 9.36
CA TYR A 202 -3.57 -6.13 9.83
C TYR A 202 -3.34 -7.39 8.97
N GLN A 203 -2.06 -7.80 8.92
CA GLN A 203 -1.71 -9.05 8.25
C GLN A 203 -2.19 -10.22 9.10
N TYR A 204 -2.90 -11.14 8.50
CA TYR A 204 -3.49 -12.26 9.24
C TYR A 204 -3.32 -13.60 8.53
N THR A 205 -3.29 -14.64 9.35
CA THR A 205 -3.41 -16.02 8.90
C THR A 205 -4.53 -16.73 9.67
N PHE A 206 -5.14 -17.70 9.04
CA PHE A 206 -6.07 -18.61 9.67
C PHE A 206 -5.75 -20.03 9.21
N ASN A 207 -5.63 -20.97 10.16
CA ASN A 207 -5.33 -22.37 9.88
C ASN A 207 -6.43 -23.24 10.49
N GLY A 208 -6.88 -24.21 9.72
CA GLY A 208 -7.80 -25.23 10.16
C GLY A 208 -7.27 -26.63 9.83
N TYR A 209 -7.40 -27.55 10.75
CA TYR A 209 -7.09 -28.96 10.55
C TYR A 209 -8.19 -29.80 11.18
N ILE A 210 -8.60 -30.85 10.48
CA ILE A 210 -9.47 -31.89 11.01
C ILE A 210 -9.03 -33.24 10.46
N SER A 211 -9.04 -34.26 11.32
CA SER A 211 -8.81 -35.63 10.92
C SER A 211 -9.89 -36.57 11.47
N TRP A 212 -10.28 -37.52 10.66
CA TRP A 212 -11.26 -38.53 10.99
C TRP A 212 -10.94 -39.85 10.31
N LYS A 213 -10.64 -40.90 11.08
CA LYS A 213 -10.42 -42.29 10.59
C LYS A 213 -9.47 -42.37 9.39
N GLY A 214 -8.34 -41.66 9.47
CA GLY A 214 -7.32 -41.61 8.42
C GLY A 214 -7.52 -40.55 7.34
N LEU A 215 -8.75 -39.98 7.21
CA LEU A 215 -8.96 -38.82 6.33
C LEU A 215 -8.61 -37.55 7.09
N SER A 216 -7.81 -36.69 6.46
CA SER A 216 -7.42 -35.39 7.04
C SER A 216 -7.58 -34.27 6.04
N LEU A 217 -8.09 -33.14 6.53
CA LEU A 217 -8.20 -31.89 5.78
C LEU A 217 -7.42 -30.81 6.53
N SER A 218 -6.55 -30.12 5.79
CA SER A 218 -5.85 -28.93 6.27
C SER A 218 -6.15 -27.75 5.35
N VAL A 219 -6.45 -26.61 5.93
CA VAL A 219 -6.70 -25.36 5.21
C VAL A 219 -5.85 -24.23 5.81
N MET A 220 -5.39 -23.33 4.96
CA MET A 220 -4.69 -22.13 5.37
C MET A 220 -5.17 -20.95 4.56
N PHE A 221 -5.65 -19.92 5.25
CA PHE A 221 -5.94 -18.62 4.69
C PHE A 221 -4.86 -17.61 5.10
N GLN A 222 -4.57 -16.68 4.22
CA GLN A 222 -3.67 -15.56 4.48
C GLN A 222 -4.27 -14.30 3.88
N GLY A 223 -4.13 -13.19 4.57
CA GLY A 223 -4.65 -11.93 4.06
C GLY A 223 -4.03 -10.69 4.66
N VAL A 224 -4.45 -9.57 4.13
CA VAL A 224 -4.13 -8.21 4.54
C VAL A 224 -5.43 -7.46 4.71
N GLY A 225 -5.69 -6.93 5.91
CA GLY A 225 -6.97 -6.29 6.24
C GLY A 225 -7.12 -4.90 5.67
N LYS A 226 -5.99 -4.17 5.46
CA LYS A 226 -6.01 -2.84 4.85
C LYS A 226 -4.71 -2.59 4.09
N ARG A 227 -4.84 -2.15 2.87
CA ARG A 227 -3.76 -1.66 2.02
C ARG A 227 -4.35 -0.83 0.91
N ASP A 228 -3.80 0.34 0.66
CA ASP A 228 -4.20 1.19 -0.46
C ASP A 228 -3.16 1.09 -1.57
N TRP A 229 -3.61 1.25 -2.80
CA TRP A 229 -2.75 1.25 -3.97
C TRP A 229 -3.20 2.32 -4.96
N VAL A 230 -2.24 3.10 -5.46
CA VAL A 230 -2.49 4.08 -6.52
C VAL A 230 -2.30 3.39 -7.85
N ALA A 231 -3.38 3.19 -8.56
CA ALA A 231 -3.35 2.75 -9.93
C ALA A 231 -2.93 3.91 -10.84
N GLY A 232 -2.21 3.61 -11.89
CA GLY A 232 -1.72 4.63 -12.81
C GLY A 232 -1.16 4.05 -14.11
N GLY A 233 -0.70 4.96 -14.97
CA GLY A 233 -0.15 4.61 -16.26
C GLY A 233 -1.20 4.24 -17.30
N ALA A 234 -0.75 3.93 -18.51
CA ALA A 234 -1.62 3.67 -19.67
C ALA A 234 -2.55 2.46 -19.47
N TYR A 235 -2.11 1.46 -18.72
CA TYR A 235 -2.94 0.26 -18.44
C TYR A 235 -4.16 0.59 -17.59
N PHE A 236 -4.03 1.51 -16.64
CA PHE A 236 -5.15 1.90 -15.78
C PHE A 236 -6.05 2.92 -16.47
N TRP A 237 -5.47 3.95 -17.08
CA TRP A 237 -6.25 5.05 -17.65
C TRP A 237 -6.77 4.76 -19.07
N GLY A 238 -6.25 3.74 -19.77
CA GLY A 238 -6.58 3.46 -21.17
C GLY A 238 -6.03 4.48 -22.15
N PHE A 239 -5.45 5.55 -21.66
CA PHE A 239 -4.90 6.65 -22.44
C PHE A 239 -3.50 6.93 -21.93
N GLY A 240 -2.55 7.01 -22.82
CA GLY A 240 -1.17 7.31 -22.50
C GLY A 240 -0.71 8.62 -23.15
N PRO A 241 0.53 9.03 -22.87
CA PRO A 241 1.12 10.20 -23.50
C PRO A 241 1.31 10.06 -25.02
N TYR A 242 0.99 8.88 -25.56
CA TYR A 242 1.15 8.56 -26.99
C TYR A 242 -0.22 8.23 -27.62
N ALA A 243 -0.43 8.68 -28.86
CA ALA A 243 -1.66 8.45 -29.61
C ALA A 243 -1.95 6.97 -29.96
N GLN A 244 -1.05 6.04 -29.61
CA GLN A 244 -1.07 4.63 -30.00
C GLN A 244 -1.23 3.71 -28.79
N VAL A 245 -2.18 4.02 -27.90
CA VAL A 245 -2.44 3.20 -26.71
C VAL A 245 -3.60 2.25 -26.97
N THR A 246 -3.41 0.98 -26.61
CA THR A 246 -4.48 -0.01 -26.63
C THR A 246 -5.46 0.24 -25.50
N VAL A 247 -6.74 0.39 -25.84
CA VAL A 247 -7.84 0.50 -24.88
C VAL A 247 -8.35 -0.90 -24.57
N PHE A 248 -8.53 -1.21 -23.27
CA PHE A 248 -9.12 -2.47 -22.83
C PHE A 248 -10.63 -2.33 -22.67
N LYS A 249 -11.32 -3.46 -22.56
CA LYS A 249 -12.78 -3.49 -22.40
C LYS A 249 -13.25 -2.70 -21.19
N GLU A 250 -12.51 -2.73 -20.11
CA GLU A 250 -12.79 -2.03 -18.85
C GLU A 250 -12.85 -0.52 -19.05
N HIS A 251 -12.03 0.04 -19.94
CA HIS A 251 -12.02 1.48 -20.25
C HIS A 251 -13.26 1.96 -21.02
N MET A 252 -14.12 1.05 -21.48
CA MET A 252 -15.40 1.41 -22.10
C MET A 252 -16.42 1.96 -21.08
N ASP A 253 -16.17 1.74 -19.78
CA ASP A 253 -16.93 2.36 -18.68
C ASP A 253 -16.39 3.76 -18.36
N TYR A 254 -16.40 4.62 -19.35
CA TYR A 254 -16.03 6.03 -19.23
C TYR A 254 -17.27 6.93 -19.25
N TRP A 255 -17.14 8.12 -18.70
CA TRP A 255 -18.23 9.07 -18.60
C TRP A 255 -18.73 9.53 -19.99
N ARG A 256 -20.03 9.48 -20.16
CA ARG A 256 -20.82 10.02 -21.27
C ARG A 256 -22.17 10.48 -20.75
N PRO A 257 -22.90 11.34 -21.47
CA PRO A 257 -24.25 11.76 -21.05
C PRO A 257 -25.23 10.60 -20.80
N ASP A 258 -25.04 9.48 -21.50
CA ASP A 258 -25.82 8.24 -21.33
C ASP A 258 -25.20 7.26 -20.33
N ASN A 259 -24.03 7.58 -19.74
CA ASN A 259 -23.36 6.83 -18.69
C ASN A 259 -22.79 7.75 -17.59
N PRO A 260 -23.62 8.46 -16.85
CA PRO A 260 -23.18 9.45 -15.85
C PRO A 260 -22.52 8.80 -14.62
N GLY A 261 -22.78 7.52 -14.35
CA GLY A 261 -22.21 6.74 -13.26
C GLY A 261 -20.93 5.97 -13.62
N ALA A 262 -20.27 6.34 -14.72
CA ALA A 262 -19.06 5.68 -15.21
C ALA A 262 -17.93 5.68 -14.17
N TYR A 263 -17.11 4.64 -14.19
CA TYR A 263 -15.92 4.56 -13.35
C TYR A 263 -14.81 5.50 -13.81
N TYR A 264 -14.56 5.57 -15.14
CA TYR A 264 -13.52 6.42 -15.70
C TYR A 264 -14.06 7.79 -16.09
N PRO A 265 -13.24 8.85 -16.00
CA PRO A 265 -13.62 10.19 -16.47
C PRO A 265 -13.71 10.22 -18.00
N LYS A 266 -14.16 11.34 -18.51
CA LYS A 266 -14.17 11.61 -19.96
C LYS A 266 -12.76 11.47 -20.54
N PRO A 267 -12.57 10.61 -21.57
CA PRO A 267 -11.26 10.44 -22.19
C PRO A 267 -10.94 11.59 -23.14
N TYR A 268 -9.69 12.00 -23.15
CA TYR A 268 -9.20 12.99 -24.12
C TYR A 268 -8.14 12.38 -25.02
N ILE A 269 -8.26 12.63 -26.31
CA ILE A 269 -7.28 12.19 -27.30
C ILE A 269 -6.06 13.10 -27.25
N ASN A 270 -4.89 12.49 -27.22
CA ASN A 270 -3.62 13.20 -27.30
C ASN A 270 -3.29 13.59 -28.74
N SER A 271 -2.95 14.84 -28.98
CA SER A 271 -2.32 15.25 -30.24
C SER A 271 -0.86 14.80 -30.27
N ALA A 272 -0.40 14.34 -31.42
CA ALA A 272 0.94 13.78 -31.63
C ALA A 272 2.05 14.54 -30.90
N GLY A 273 2.74 13.85 -29.98
CA GLY A 273 4.01 14.30 -29.40
C GLY A 273 4.00 14.81 -27.97
N GLY A 274 2.90 14.71 -27.20
CA GLY A 274 2.89 15.12 -25.81
C GLY A 274 1.71 14.56 -25.01
N VAL A 275 1.74 14.72 -23.69
CA VAL A 275 0.54 14.52 -22.87
C VAL A 275 -0.51 15.52 -23.33
N ALA A 276 -1.71 15.05 -23.68
CA ALA A 276 -2.78 15.98 -23.99
C ALA A 276 -3.03 16.85 -22.76
N PRO A 277 -2.95 18.17 -22.87
CA PRO A 277 -3.16 19.06 -21.74
C PRO A 277 -4.55 18.92 -21.09
N TYR A 278 -5.47 18.24 -21.75
CA TYR A 278 -6.79 17.93 -21.22
C TYR A 278 -6.81 16.73 -20.28
N GLN A 279 -5.92 15.75 -20.47
CA GLN A 279 -5.92 14.54 -19.66
C GLN A 279 -5.33 14.80 -18.26
N ASP A 280 -4.44 15.77 -18.11
CA ASP A 280 -3.88 16.16 -16.83
C ASP A 280 -4.96 16.51 -15.81
N LYS A 281 -6.12 17.00 -16.27
CA LYS A 281 -7.30 17.27 -15.46
C LYS A 281 -7.79 16.04 -14.68
N ASN A 282 -7.64 14.85 -15.24
CA ASN A 282 -8.33 13.64 -14.78
C ASN A 282 -7.40 12.58 -14.17
N ILE A 283 -6.07 12.72 -14.33
CA ILE A 283 -5.10 11.69 -13.94
C ILE A 283 -4.31 12.02 -12.66
N GLN A 284 -4.67 13.10 -11.99
CA GLN A 284 -4.06 13.44 -10.71
C GLN A 284 -4.35 12.33 -9.67
N ARG A 285 -3.46 12.18 -8.69
CA ARG A 285 -3.73 11.27 -7.58
C ARG A 285 -4.91 11.76 -6.77
N THR A 286 -5.96 10.96 -6.68
CA THR A 286 -7.16 11.27 -5.89
C THR A 286 -7.60 10.06 -5.09
N ASP A 287 -8.38 10.32 -4.05
CA ASP A 287 -9.09 9.27 -3.31
C ASP A 287 -10.14 8.56 -4.17
N LEU A 288 -10.69 9.23 -5.22
CA LEU A 288 -11.66 8.65 -6.15
C LEU A 288 -11.14 7.39 -6.86
N TYR A 289 -9.85 7.37 -7.22
CA TYR A 289 -9.22 6.27 -7.93
C TYR A 289 -8.24 5.46 -7.07
N LEU A 290 -8.27 5.68 -5.76
CA LEU A 290 -7.50 4.89 -4.83
C LEU A 290 -8.06 3.47 -4.76
N GLN A 291 -7.22 2.47 -5.02
CA GLN A 291 -7.62 1.07 -5.02
C GLN A 291 -7.45 0.45 -3.65
N ASN A 292 -8.44 -0.33 -3.23
CA ASN A 292 -8.30 -1.18 -2.07
C ASN A 292 -7.54 -2.47 -2.45
N ALA A 293 -6.32 -2.62 -1.94
CA ALA A 293 -5.47 -3.80 -2.14
C ALA A 293 -5.48 -4.76 -0.94
N ALA A 294 -6.50 -4.68 -0.07
CA ALA A 294 -6.77 -5.70 0.93
C ALA A 294 -7.21 -7.00 0.26
N TYR A 295 -6.83 -8.14 0.82
CA TYR A 295 -7.20 -9.44 0.27
C TYR A 295 -7.28 -10.53 1.33
N CYS A 296 -8.02 -11.59 1.01
CA CYS A 296 -8.02 -12.86 1.72
C CYS A 296 -7.83 -13.99 0.70
N ARG A 297 -6.81 -14.81 0.91
CA ARG A 297 -6.43 -15.88 -0.03
C ARG A 297 -6.51 -17.23 0.64
N LEU A 298 -7.12 -18.23 -0.02
CA LEU A 298 -6.95 -19.65 0.33
C LEU A 298 -5.55 -20.07 -0.14
N LYS A 299 -4.59 -19.97 0.80
CA LYS A 299 -3.16 -20.15 0.53
C LYS A 299 -2.80 -21.60 0.30
N ASN A 300 -3.40 -22.49 1.10
CA ASN A 300 -3.19 -23.92 0.98
C ASN A 300 -4.47 -24.69 1.36
N LEU A 301 -4.75 -25.73 0.61
CA LEU A 301 -5.76 -26.75 0.90
C LEU A 301 -5.11 -28.11 0.67
N THR A 302 -5.10 -28.97 1.68
CA THR A 302 -4.58 -30.32 1.57
C THR A 302 -5.60 -31.31 2.10
N LEU A 303 -5.99 -32.26 1.26
CA LEU A 303 -6.78 -33.42 1.62
C LEU A 303 -5.87 -34.65 1.57
N SER A 304 -5.81 -35.40 2.65
CA SER A 304 -4.98 -36.60 2.72
C SER A 304 -5.74 -37.78 3.32
N TYR A 305 -5.33 -38.98 2.92
CA TYR A 305 -5.87 -40.21 3.43
C TYR A 305 -4.75 -41.20 3.75
N ASP A 306 -4.69 -41.62 5.01
CA ASP A 306 -3.82 -42.70 5.47
C ASP A 306 -4.50 -44.02 5.19
N LEU A 307 -3.89 -44.89 4.37
CA LEU A 307 -4.46 -46.22 4.08
C LEU A 307 -4.47 -47.10 5.33
N PRO A 308 -5.49 -47.93 5.49
CA PRO A 308 -5.60 -48.83 6.65
C PRO A 308 -4.38 -49.69 6.81
N ASN A 309 -3.82 -49.74 8.02
CA ASN A 309 -2.63 -50.55 8.33
C ASN A 309 -2.72 -52.00 7.89
N ALA A 310 -3.93 -52.58 7.99
CA ALA A 310 -4.18 -53.97 7.55
C ALA A 310 -3.90 -54.22 6.07
N TRP A 311 -4.04 -53.24 5.21
CA TRP A 311 -3.70 -53.31 3.78
C TRP A 311 -2.23 -53.08 3.54
N VAL A 312 -1.71 -52.05 4.21
CA VAL A 312 -0.33 -51.57 4.04
C VAL A 312 0.68 -52.62 4.50
N HIS A 313 0.44 -53.26 5.64
CA HIS A 313 1.32 -54.31 6.17
C HIS A 313 1.34 -55.57 5.30
N LYS A 314 0.23 -55.91 4.63
CA LYS A 314 0.20 -57.06 3.67
C LYS A 314 1.12 -56.80 2.48
N ALA A 315 1.37 -55.56 2.13
CA ALA A 315 2.30 -55.15 1.08
C ALA A 315 3.75 -55.01 1.59
N GLY A 316 4.03 -55.29 2.85
CA GLY A 316 5.35 -55.15 3.47
C GLY A 316 5.75 -53.71 3.78
N LEU A 317 4.77 -52.77 3.78
CA LEU A 317 4.99 -51.36 4.04
C LEU A 317 4.52 -50.99 5.46
N GLN A 318 5.10 -49.95 6.05
CA GLN A 318 4.73 -49.49 7.39
C GLN A 318 3.57 -48.47 7.36
N LYS A 319 3.61 -47.53 6.40
CA LYS A 319 2.56 -46.49 6.22
C LYS A 319 2.49 -46.10 4.76
N VAL A 320 1.28 -45.88 4.27
CA VAL A 320 1.02 -45.28 2.96
C VAL A 320 -0.03 -44.17 3.13
N GLN A 321 0.29 -42.98 2.66
CA GLN A 321 -0.61 -41.85 2.63
C GLN A 321 -0.74 -41.36 1.20
N VAL A 322 -1.97 -41.08 0.79
CA VAL A 322 -2.29 -40.43 -0.48
C VAL A 322 -2.79 -39.04 -0.14
N PHE A 323 -2.33 -38.03 -0.86
CA PHE A 323 -2.77 -36.67 -0.65
C PHE A 323 -2.96 -35.90 -1.95
N PHE A 324 -3.85 -34.93 -1.88
CA PHE A 324 -4.03 -33.87 -2.87
C PHE A 324 -3.78 -32.54 -2.20
N SER A 325 -2.95 -31.71 -2.79
CA SER A 325 -2.64 -30.36 -2.28
C SER A 325 -2.77 -29.32 -3.39
N GLY A 326 -3.39 -28.21 -3.06
CA GLY A 326 -3.51 -27.05 -3.93
C GLY A 326 -3.06 -25.79 -3.23
N GLU A 327 -2.37 -24.91 -3.95
CA GLU A 327 -1.87 -23.63 -3.45
C GLU A 327 -2.49 -22.45 -4.22
N ASN A 328 -2.77 -21.35 -3.47
CA ASN A 328 -3.34 -20.11 -4.02
C ASN A 328 -4.62 -20.34 -4.84
N LEU A 329 -5.50 -21.19 -4.35
CA LEU A 329 -6.69 -21.63 -5.08
C LEU A 329 -7.74 -20.54 -5.26
N LEU A 330 -7.84 -19.60 -4.31
CA LEU A 330 -8.79 -18.48 -4.33
C LEU A 330 -8.14 -17.23 -3.74
N THR A 331 -8.48 -16.07 -4.28
CA THR A 331 -8.10 -14.75 -3.76
C THR A 331 -9.26 -13.79 -3.89
#